data_c227d84e8642fdc6f88218858411fd1d
#
_entry.id   c227d84e8642fdc6f88218858411fd1d
#
_cell.length_a   1.000
_cell.length_b   1.000
_cell.length_c   1.000
_cell.angle_alpha   90.00
_cell.angle_beta   90.00
_cell.angle_gamma   90.00
#
_symmetry.space_group_name_H-M   'P 1'
#
loop_
_entity.id
_entity.type
_entity.pdbx_description
1 polymer ?
#
loop_
_entity_poly.entity_id
_entity_poly.type
_entity_poly.pdbx_seq_one_letter_code
_entity_poly.pdbx_strand_id
1 'polypeptide(L)'
;MSEHADTHAHDEDHGHHHKETFITKYIFSQDHKMIAKQYLITGTIMGVIGVLMSIMMRMQIAWPEEPNVLFEALLGKWAPDGVMDADIYLALVTIHGTIMVFFVLTAGLSGTFSNLLIPLQIGARDMASGFLNMVSYWLFFLSSVIMVISLFVEAGPAAAGWTIYPPLSALPLAQGGSGMGMTLWLVSMAIFIASSLLGSLNYIVTIINLRTKGMSMTRLPLTIWTFFITAIIGVISFPVLLSAALLLIMDRSFGTSFFLSDIFIQGKVLHYQGGSPVLFEHLFWFLGHPEVYIVILPAMGIVSEVIATNSRKPIFGYRAMVAAILAIAFLSTIVWGHHMFISGMNPFLGSVFTFTTLLIAIPSAIKAFNWITTLWKGNLQLNPAMLFSIGLVSTFITGGLTGIILGDSALDINVHDTYFVVAHFHLVMGISALYGMFAGIYHWYPKMFKRMLNKNLGYIHFWITAICAYGVFFPMHFIGMAGLPRRYYTNSNFPLFDDLQNVNVIITIFAIIGGVAQLIFLWNFFYSIFYGKKTVQNPWRSNTLEWTAPIKHIHGNWEGEIPHVYRWSYDYSKPGHDEDFVPQNVPLKEGEEELQH
;
A
#
# COMPACT_ATOMS: atom_id res chain seq x y z
N MET A 1 47.38 55.61 -13.45
CA MET A 1 47.96 54.32 -13.92
C MET A 1 46.89 53.31 -13.74
N SER A 2 46.39 52.88 -14.86
CA SER A 2 45.39 51.86 -15.23
C SER A 2 44.43 51.33 -14.18
N GLU A 3 43.22 51.90 -14.27
CA GLU A 3 41.96 51.30 -13.84
C GLU A 3 41.67 50.05 -14.66
N HIS A 4 41.48 48.90 -14.03
CA HIS A 4 40.83 47.77 -14.65
C HIS A 4 39.37 47.75 -14.21
N ALA A 5 38.49 48.09 -15.14
CA ALA A 5 37.05 47.93 -15.03
C ALA A 5 36.71 46.44 -15.25
N ASP A 6 36.27 45.77 -14.23
CA ASP A 6 35.64 44.42 -14.32
C ASP A 6 34.19 44.60 -14.83
N THR A 7 34.01 44.29 -16.11
CA THR A 7 32.68 44.13 -16.72
C THR A 7 32.18 42.73 -16.39
N HIS A 8 31.31 42.63 -15.37
CA HIS A 8 30.48 41.44 -15.17
C HIS A 8 29.46 41.36 -16.31
N ALA A 9 29.73 40.42 -17.23
CA ALA A 9 28.75 40.01 -18.21
C ALA A 9 27.60 39.32 -17.50
N HIS A 10 26.41 39.89 -17.57
CA HIS A 10 25.15 39.20 -17.27
C HIS A 10 24.95 38.12 -18.33
N ASP A 11 25.19 36.85 -17.98
CA ASP A 11 24.70 35.73 -18.73
C ASP A 11 23.16 35.76 -18.63
N GLU A 12 22.53 36.27 -19.67
CA GLU A 12 21.10 36.04 -19.91
C GLU A 12 20.91 34.55 -20.19
N ASP A 13 20.41 33.85 -19.17
CA ASP A 13 19.96 32.46 -19.28
C ASP A 13 18.77 32.42 -20.26
N HIS A 14 19.07 32.27 -21.54
CA HIS A 14 18.09 31.96 -22.57
C HIS A 14 17.59 30.53 -22.32
N GLY A 15 16.68 30.38 -21.37
CA GLY A 15 15.90 29.17 -21.18
C GLY A 15 15.23 28.78 -22.50
N HIS A 16 15.83 27.83 -23.20
CA HIS A 16 15.20 27.14 -24.32
C HIS A 16 13.93 26.46 -23.79
N HIS A 17 12.79 27.11 -23.85
CA HIS A 17 11.47 26.52 -23.71
C HIS A 17 11.27 25.53 -24.88
N HIS A 18 11.81 24.32 -24.74
CA HIS A 18 11.39 23.21 -25.58
C HIS A 18 9.88 23.10 -25.45
N LYS A 19 9.14 23.28 -26.55
CA LYS A 19 7.69 23.04 -26.57
C LYS A 19 7.45 21.60 -26.12
N GLU A 20 6.83 21.44 -24.98
CA GLU A 20 6.45 20.11 -24.46
C GLU A 20 5.60 19.40 -25.52
N THR A 21 6.05 18.24 -25.96
CA THR A 21 5.25 17.35 -26.81
C THR A 21 4.27 16.54 -25.95
N PHE A 22 3.26 15.93 -26.57
CA PHE A 22 2.37 15.00 -25.87
C PHE A 22 3.17 13.91 -25.14
N ILE A 23 4.23 13.39 -25.79
CA ILE A 23 5.06 12.31 -25.25
C ILE A 23 5.83 12.78 -24.01
N THR A 24 6.50 13.93 -24.05
CA THR A 24 7.30 14.44 -22.93
C THR A 24 6.43 14.95 -21.79
N LYS A 25 5.20 15.36 -22.06
CA LYS A 25 4.27 15.88 -21.05
C LYS A 25 3.50 14.79 -20.30
N TYR A 26 3.05 13.76 -21.00
CA TYR A 26 2.10 12.77 -20.44
C TYR A 26 2.68 11.36 -20.32
N ILE A 27 3.63 10.97 -21.17
CA ILE A 27 4.20 9.62 -21.21
C ILE A 27 5.51 9.60 -20.44
N PHE A 28 6.54 10.27 -20.91
CA PHE A 28 7.85 10.37 -20.27
C PHE A 28 7.99 11.68 -19.49
N SER A 29 6.97 12.01 -18.71
CA SER A 29 6.97 13.20 -17.87
C SER A 29 7.96 13.06 -16.72
N GLN A 30 8.67 14.14 -16.41
CA GLN A 30 9.50 14.25 -15.22
C GLN A 30 8.81 15.06 -14.10
N ASP A 31 7.62 15.64 -14.37
CA ASP A 31 6.83 16.37 -13.38
C ASP A 31 6.20 15.38 -12.37
N HIS A 32 6.49 15.56 -11.10
CA HIS A 32 6.03 14.70 -10.02
C HIS A 32 4.50 14.54 -9.95
N LYS A 33 3.73 15.57 -10.33
CA LYS A 33 2.25 15.53 -10.33
C LYS A 33 1.70 14.66 -11.45
N MET A 34 2.39 14.62 -12.60
CA MET A 34 2.01 13.74 -13.70
C MET A 34 2.36 12.29 -13.36
N ILE A 35 3.54 12.05 -12.80
CA ILE A 35 3.98 10.72 -12.36
C ILE A 35 3.03 10.19 -11.28
N ALA A 36 2.58 11.03 -10.33
CA ALA A 36 1.57 10.66 -9.35
C ALA A 36 0.28 10.13 -10.00
N LYS A 37 -0.20 10.81 -11.07
CA LYS A 37 -1.40 10.35 -11.81
C LYS A 37 -1.16 9.06 -12.57
N GLN A 38 0.03 8.86 -13.12
CA GLN A 38 0.41 7.63 -13.80
C GLN A 38 0.39 6.44 -12.82
N TYR A 39 0.97 6.59 -11.61
CA TYR A 39 0.89 5.58 -10.54
C TYR A 39 -0.56 5.31 -10.14
N LEU A 40 -1.38 6.35 -9.97
CA LEU A 40 -2.78 6.23 -9.60
C LEU A 40 -3.59 5.43 -10.62
N ILE A 41 -3.43 5.73 -11.90
CA ILE A 41 -4.17 5.06 -12.98
C ILE A 41 -3.73 3.60 -13.10
N THR A 42 -2.42 3.34 -13.13
CA THR A 42 -1.89 1.97 -13.21
C THR A 42 -2.31 1.16 -11.98
N GLY A 43 -2.16 1.71 -10.78
CA GLY A 43 -2.61 1.06 -9.54
C GLY A 43 -4.11 0.79 -9.52
N THR A 44 -4.93 1.70 -10.05
CA THR A 44 -6.39 1.50 -10.15
C THR A 44 -6.72 0.35 -11.11
N ILE A 45 -6.06 0.26 -12.27
CA ILE A 45 -6.26 -0.85 -13.22
C ILE A 45 -5.88 -2.18 -12.58
N MET A 46 -4.72 -2.25 -11.93
CA MET A 46 -4.28 -3.45 -11.21
C MET A 46 -5.25 -3.79 -10.07
N GLY A 47 -5.79 -2.80 -9.38
CA GLY A 47 -6.79 -2.98 -8.33
C GLY A 47 -8.09 -3.62 -8.84
N VAL A 48 -8.57 -3.20 -10.01
CA VAL A 48 -9.75 -3.82 -10.64
C VAL A 48 -9.47 -5.29 -10.96
N ILE A 49 -8.31 -5.61 -11.53
CA ILE A 49 -7.90 -6.99 -11.81
C ILE A 49 -7.86 -7.81 -10.51
N GLY A 50 -7.22 -7.28 -9.46
CA GLY A 50 -7.11 -7.97 -8.17
C GLY A 50 -8.47 -8.22 -7.49
N VAL A 51 -9.38 -7.25 -7.53
CA VAL A 51 -10.74 -7.40 -6.98
C VAL A 51 -11.54 -8.46 -7.74
N LEU A 52 -11.48 -8.48 -9.09
CA LEU A 52 -12.16 -9.51 -9.88
C LEU A 52 -11.66 -10.91 -9.52
N MET A 53 -10.35 -11.10 -9.35
CA MET A 53 -9.78 -12.37 -8.90
C MET A 53 -10.31 -12.78 -7.53
N SER A 54 -10.41 -11.84 -6.58
CA SER A 54 -10.93 -12.15 -5.24
C SER A 54 -12.40 -12.58 -5.26
N ILE A 55 -13.22 -11.95 -6.11
CA ILE A 55 -14.63 -12.34 -6.27
C ILE A 55 -14.71 -13.75 -6.86
N MET A 56 -13.92 -14.07 -7.88
CA MET A 56 -13.88 -15.42 -8.47
C MET A 56 -13.49 -16.48 -7.44
N MET A 57 -12.43 -16.21 -6.63
CA MET A 57 -12.05 -17.11 -5.53
C MET A 57 -13.17 -17.31 -4.53
N ARG A 58 -13.88 -16.24 -4.15
CA ARG A 58 -14.99 -16.32 -3.21
C ARG A 58 -16.19 -17.10 -3.77
N MET A 59 -16.49 -16.91 -5.07
CA MET A 59 -17.56 -17.67 -5.74
C MET A 59 -17.21 -19.16 -5.77
N GLN A 60 -15.96 -19.53 -6.06
CA GLN A 60 -15.51 -20.93 -6.04
C GLN A 60 -15.70 -21.58 -4.67
N ILE A 61 -15.37 -20.88 -3.58
CA ILE A 61 -15.50 -21.44 -2.22
C ILE A 61 -16.98 -21.51 -1.79
N ALA A 62 -17.82 -20.56 -2.23
CA ALA A 62 -19.23 -20.56 -1.88
C ALA A 62 -20.02 -21.67 -2.56
N TRP A 63 -19.65 -21.98 -3.82
CA TRP A 63 -20.34 -22.96 -4.68
C TRP A 63 -19.31 -23.84 -5.40
N PRO A 64 -18.56 -24.70 -4.69
CA PRO A 64 -17.37 -25.36 -5.23
C PRO A 64 -17.66 -26.41 -6.32
N GLU A 65 -18.86 -26.99 -6.32
CA GLU A 65 -19.26 -28.06 -7.24
C GLU A 65 -20.30 -27.60 -8.27
N GLU A 66 -20.74 -26.34 -8.20
CA GLU A 66 -21.76 -25.80 -9.09
C GLU A 66 -21.11 -25.20 -10.35
N PRO A 67 -21.56 -25.62 -11.56
CA PRO A 67 -21.12 -25.03 -12.81
C PRO A 67 -21.37 -23.52 -12.84
N ASN A 68 -20.35 -22.75 -13.18
CA ASN A 68 -20.42 -21.29 -13.26
C ASN A 68 -20.10 -20.81 -14.67
N VAL A 69 -21.08 -20.26 -15.36
CA VAL A 69 -20.95 -19.75 -16.75
C VAL A 69 -19.87 -18.66 -16.85
N LEU A 70 -19.67 -17.87 -15.78
CA LEU A 70 -18.62 -16.83 -15.75
C LEU A 70 -17.22 -17.46 -15.74
N PHE A 71 -17.04 -18.57 -15.02
CA PHE A 71 -15.76 -19.27 -14.99
C PHE A 71 -15.46 -19.92 -16.34
N GLU A 72 -16.44 -20.57 -16.94
CA GLU A 72 -16.29 -21.15 -18.27
C GLU A 72 -15.90 -20.08 -19.30
N ALA A 73 -16.58 -18.93 -19.28
CA ALA A 73 -16.32 -17.83 -20.21
C ALA A 73 -14.97 -17.14 -20.03
N LEU A 74 -14.51 -16.95 -18.77
CA LEU A 74 -13.29 -16.21 -18.47
C LEU A 74 -12.04 -17.09 -18.37
N LEU A 75 -12.17 -18.31 -17.88
CA LEU A 75 -11.06 -19.22 -17.62
C LEU A 75 -10.90 -20.31 -18.69
N GLY A 76 -11.94 -20.59 -19.46
CA GLY A 76 -11.91 -21.57 -20.55
C GLY A 76 -11.37 -22.94 -20.09
N LYS A 77 -10.24 -23.38 -20.65
CA LYS A 77 -9.63 -24.68 -20.32
C LYS A 77 -9.30 -24.91 -18.83
N TRP A 78 -9.21 -23.86 -18.03
CA TRP A 78 -8.92 -23.92 -16.60
C TRP A 78 -10.17 -24.00 -15.70
N ALA A 79 -11.35 -23.97 -16.32
CA ALA A 79 -12.62 -24.22 -15.65
C ALA A 79 -13.50 -25.10 -16.54
N PRO A 80 -13.10 -26.36 -16.78
CA PRO A 80 -13.90 -27.29 -17.57
C PRO A 80 -15.27 -27.47 -16.93
N ASP A 81 -16.30 -27.45 -17.76
CA ASP A 81 -17.70 -27.54 -17.31
C ASP A 81 -18.11 -26.46 -16.28
N GLY A 82 -17.41 -25.32 -16.27
CA GLY A 82 -17.68 -24.19 -15.36
C GLY A 82 -17.21 -24.41 -13.92
N VAL A 83 -16.45 -25.45 -13.64
CA VAL A 83 -15.84 -25.71 -12.31
C VAL A 83 -14.35 -25.37 -12.36
N MET A 84 -13.90 -24.56 -11.38
CA MET A 84 -12.51 -24.09 -11.36
C MET A 84 -11.55 -25.21 -10.97
N ASP A 85 -10.45 -25.36 -11.73
CA ASP A 85 -9.35 -26.25 -11.36
C ASP A 85 -8.60 -25.75 -10.12
N ALA A 86 -8.08 -26.68 -9.30
CA ALA A 86 -7.32 -26.37 -8.09
C ALA A 86 -6.07 -25.51 -8.36
N ASP A 87 -5.35 -25.79 -9.46
CA ASP A 87 -4.14 -25.05 -9.84
C ASP A 87 -4.47 -23.59 -10.19
N ILE A 88 -5.57 -23.36 -10.94
CA ILE A 88 -5.97 -21.99 -11.29
C ILE A 88 -6.51 -21.24 -10.07
N TYR A 89 -7.22 -21.92 -9.15
CA TYR A 89 -7.63 -21.31 -7.90
C TYR A 89 -6.41 -20.81 -7.11
N LEU A 90 -5.38 -21.65 -6.94
CA LEU A 90 -4.15 -21.27 -6.26
C LEU A 90 -3.39 -20.16 -7.01
N ALA A 91 -3.46 -20.17 -8.34
CA ALA A 91 -2.91 -19.08 -9.16
C ALA A 91 -3.65 -17.75 -8.92
N LEU A 92 -4.98 -17.76 -8.83
CA LEU A 92 -5.75 -16.57 -8.49
C LEU A 92 -5.37 -16.04 -7.09
N VAL A 93 -5.19 -16.92 -6.10
CA VAL A 93 -4.70 -16.56 -4.76
C VAL A 93 -3.32 -15.91 -4.83
N THR A 94 -2.42 -16.49 -5.61
CA THR A 94 -1.04 -16.01 -5.77
C THR A 94 -1.00 -14.62 -6.39
N ILE A 95 -1.66 -14.45 -7.51
CA ILE A 95 -1.63 -13.22 -8.30
C ILE A 95 -2.46 -12.11 -7.62
N HIS A 96 -3.64 -12.44 -7.04
CA HIS A 96 -4.41 -11.49 -6.24
C HIS A 96 -3.57 -10.91 -5.09
N GLY A 97 -2.94 -11.77 -4.29
CA GLY A 97 -2.10 -11.33 -3.19
C GLY A 97 -0.95 -10.43 -3.65
N THR A 98 -0.24 -10.85 -4.70
CA THR A 98 0.86 -10.10 -5.29
C THR A 98 0.40 -8.74 -5.82
N ILE A 99 -0.66 -8.69 -6.61
CA ILE A 99 -1.19 -7.44 -7.20
C ILE A 99 -1.65 -6.49 -6.09
N MET A 100 -2.42 -6.97 -5.13
CA MET A 100 -2.99 -6.10 -4.10
C MET A 100 -1.91 -5.54 -3.18
N VAL A 101 -0.95 -6.35 -2.75
CA VAL A 101 0.12 -5.90 -1.86
C VAL A 101 1.09 -4.97 -2.60
N PHE A 102 1.71 -5.44 -3.66
CA PHE A 102 2.83 -4.73 -4.30
C PHE A 102 2.36 -3.66 -5.29
N PHE A 103 1.43 -3.97 -6.20
CA PHE A 103 1.07 -3.06 -7.28
C PHE A 103 0.02 -2.02 -6.88
N VAL A 104 -0.93 -2.39 -6.01
CA VAL A 104 -2.00 -1.48 -5.57
C VAL A 104 -1.59 -0.70 -4.33
N LEU A 105 -1.29 -1.40 -3.24
CA LEU A 105 -1.08 -0.75 -1.94
C LEU A 105 0.34 -0.20 -1.79
N THR A 106 1.38 -0.92 -2.23
CA THR A 106 2.76 -0.39 -2.15
C THR A 106 2.99 0.67 -3.21
N ALA A 107 2.99 0.35 -4.49
CA ALA A 107 3.31 1.32 -5.54
C ALA A 107 2.12 2.24 -5.86
N GLY A 108 0.90 1.71 -5.98
CA GLY A 108 -0.27 2.49 -6.33
C GLY A 108 -0.58 3.57 -5.29
N LEU A 109 -0.64 3.22 -4.00
CA LEU A 109 -0.89 4.19 -2.93
C LEU A 109 0.34 5.06 -2.68
N SER A 110 1.48 4.45 -2.30
CA SER A 110 2.67 5.22 -1.94
C SER A 110 3.21 6.01 -3.13
N GLY A 111 3.32 5.41 -4.32
CA GLY A 111 3.81 6.07 -5.52
C GLY A 111 2.93 7.27 -5.93
N THR A 112 1.61 7.16 -5.80
CA THR A 112 0.68 8.26 -6.06
C THR A 112 0.89 9.41 -5.09
N PHE A 113 0.74 9.13 -3.79
CA PHE A 113 0.70 10.21 -2.80
C PHE A 113 2.08 10.73 -2.44
N SER A 114 3.14 9.92 -2.44
CA SER A 114 4.50 10.42 -2.25
C SER A 114 4.90 11.37 -3.35
N ASN A 115 4.66 11.00 -4.63
CA ASN A 115 4.95 11.87 -5.75
C ASN A 115 4.12 13.16 -5.73
N LEU A 116 2.84 13.07 -5.36
CA LEU A 116 2.00 14.27 -5.28
C LEU A 116 2.42 15.19 -4.13
N LEU A 117 2.61 14.63 -2.94
CA LEU A 117 2.62 15.41 -1.69
C LEU A 117 4.02 15.78 -1.21
N ILE A 118 5.05 14.95 -1.43
CA ILE A 118 6.38 15.26 -0.91
C ILE A 118 6.83 16.65 -1.37
N PRO A 119 6.92 16.97 -2.69
CA PRO A 119 7.38 18.28 -3.10
C PRO A 119 6.44 19.40 -2.63
N LEU A 120 5.12 19.17 -2.68
CA LEU A 120 4.14 20.20 -2.32
C LEU A 120 4.12 20.51 -0.82
N GLN A 121 4.23 19.50 0.04
CA GLN A 121 4.16 19.68 1.49
C GLN A 121 5.47 20.15 2.11
N ILE A 122 6.62 19.84 1.51
CA ILE A 122 7.92 20.34 2.00
C ILE A 122 8.34 21.67 1.38
N GLY A 123 7.62 22.15 0.34
CA GLY A 123 7.97 23.36 -0.37
C GLY A 123 9.15 23.14 -1.33
N ALA A 124 9.11 22.07 -2.14
CA ALA A 124 10.06 21.83 -3.21
C ALA A 124 9.41 22.06 -4.59
N ARG A 125 10.20 22.44 -5.58
CA ARG A 125 9.70 22.60 -6.95
C ARG A 125 9.37 21.30 -7.64
N ASP A 126 10.16 20.25 -7.37
CA ASP A 126 9.99 18.89 -7.86
C ASP A 126 10.74 17.91 -6.94
N MET A 127 10.75 16.63 -7.30
CA MET A 127 11.62 15.62 -6.69
C MET A 127 13.09 15.93 -6.95
N ALA A 128 13.99 15.40 -6.13
CA ALA A 128 15.44 15.61 -6.27
C ALA A 128 15.97 15.19 -7.64
N SER A 129 15.39 14.14 -8.22
CA SER A 129 15.66 13.72 -9.59
C SER A 129 14.36 13.37 -10.32
N GLY A 130 13.89 14.26 -11.19
CA GLY A 130 12.74 13.99 -12.06
C GLY A 130 12.98 12.83 -13.01
N PHE A 131 14.23 12.66 -13.50
CA PHE A 131 14.61 11.55 -14.38
C PHE A 131 14.50 10.19 -13.65
N LEU A 132 15.10 10.03 -12.46
CA LEU A 132 14.98 8.80 -11.68
C LEU A 132 13.54 8.50 -11.30
N ASN A 133 12.75 9.54 -11.04
CA ASN A 133 11.34 9.41 -10.74
C ASN A 133 10.54 8.83 -11.93
N MET A 134 10.79 9.34 -13.12
CA MET A 134 10.21 8.84 -14.37
C MET A 134 10.64 7.37 -14.62
N VAL A 135 11.93 7.05 -14.47
CA VAL A 135 12.44 5.68 -14.65
C VAL A 135 11.80 4.73 -13.64
N SER A 136 11.67 5.13 -12.37
CA SER A 136 10.97 4.35 -11.33
C SER A 136 9.54 4.01 -11.77
N TYR A 137 8.76 4.98 -12.25
CA TYR A 137 7.42 4.71 -12.75
C TYR A 137 7.42 3.73 -13.94
N TRP A 138 8.31 3.90 -14.92
CA TRP A 138 8.31 3.03 -16.10
C TRP A 138 8.75 1.59 -15.79
N LEU A 139 9.62 1.39 -14.82
CA LEU A 139 9.94 0.06 -14.30
C LEU A 139 8.72 -0.55 -13.59
N PHE A 140 8.00 0.22 -12.78
CA PHE A 140 6.74 -0.22 -12.17
C PHE A 140 5.70 -0.61 -13.24
N PHE A 141 5.52 0.20 -14.27
CA PHE A 141 4.59 -0.08 -15.35
C PHE A 141 5.00 -1.35 -16.12
N LEU A 142 6.28 -1.50 -16.47
CA LEU A 142 6.80 -2.70 -17.13
C LEU A 142 6.57 -3.96 -16.28
N SER A 143 6.87 -3.89 -14.99
CA SER A 143 6.59 -4.96 -14.03
C SER A 143 5.09 -5.32 -14.01
N SER A 144 4.20 -4.32 -14.00
CA SER A 144 2.74 -4.53 -14.05
C SER A 144 2.32 -5.26 -15.33
N VAL A 145 2.87 -4.87 -16.47
CA VAL A 145 2.59 -5.52 -17.76
C VAL A 145 3.06 -6.98 -17.77
N ILE A 146 4.27 -7.25 -17.28
CA ILE A 146 4.80 -8.62 -17.20
C ILE A 146 3.94 -9.48 -16.26
N MET A 147 3.50 -8.93 -15.12
CA MET A 147 2.60 -9.62 -14.20
C MET A 147 1.27 -9.98 -14.88
N VAL A 148 0.68 -9.08 -15.66
CA VAL A 148 -0.55 -9.35 -16.42
C VAL A 148 -0.30 -10.38 -17.52
N ILE A 149 0.81 -10.29 -18.25
CA ILE A 149 1.18 -11.28 -19.28
C ILE A 149 1.32 -12.68 -18.67
N SER A 150 1.83 -12.79 -17.43
CA SER A 150 1.99 -14.08 -16.76
C SER A 150 0.67 -14.85 -16.57
N LEU A 151 -0.48 -14.17 -16.64
CA LEU A 151 -1.81 -14.79 -16.55
C LEU A 151 -2.19 -15.61 -17.80
N PHE A 152 -1.57 -15.31 -18.94
CA PHE A 152 -1.96 -15.84 -20.24
C PHE A 152 -0.97 -16.87 -20.80
N VAL A 153 0.03 -17.29 -20.01
CA VAL A 153 0.96 -18.34 -20.46
C VAL A 153 0.27 -19.70 -20.53
N GLU A 154 0.68 -20.51 -21.49
CA GLU A 154 0.03 -21.79 -21.79
C GLU A 154 0.02 -22.77 -20.60
N ALA A 155 1.11 -22.81 -19.84
CA ALA A 155 1.26 -23.65 -18.65
C ALA A 155 0.53 -23.12 -17.40
N GLY A 156 -0.13 -21.97 -17.50
CA GLY A 156 -0.82 -21.31 -16.40
C GLY A 156 0.03 -20.29 -15.63
N PRO A 157 -0.64 -19.37 -14.92
CA PRO A 157 0.02 -18.36 -14.08
C PRO A 157 0.65 -18.99 -12.84
N ALA A 158 1.52 -18.23 -12.15
CA ALA A 158 2.19 -18.68 -10.92
C ALA A 158 1.17 -19.15 -9.86
N ALA A 159 1.35 -20.34 -9.32
CA ALA A 159 0.41 -21.02 -8.43
C ALA A 159 1.12 -21.64 -7.21
N ALA A 160 1.80 -20.81 -6.40
CA ALA A 160 2.49 -21.26 -5.18
C ALA A 160 2.11 -20.42 -3.94
N GLY A 161 0.99 -19.67 -4.02
CA GLY A 161 0.66 -18.61 -3.08
C GLY A 161 1.54 -17.37 -3.29
N TRP A 162 1.15 -16.21 -2.78
CA TRP A 162 1.91 -14.95 -2.95
C TRP A 162 3.29 -14.97 -2.28
N THR A 163 3.50 -15.89 -1.34
CA THR A 163 4.78 -16.11 -0.64
C THR A 163 5.76 -16.98 -1.44
N ILE A 164 5.28 -17.67 -2.49
CA ILE A 164 6.07 -18.49 -3.43
C ILE A 164 7.12 -19.40 -2.78
N TYR A 165 6.75 -20.17 -1.75
CA TYR A 165 7.70 -21.03 -1.04
C TYR A 165 8.25 -22.18 -1.91
N PRO A 166 9.58 -22.41 -1.88
CA PRO A 166 10.15 -23.66 -2.32
C PRO A 166 9.67 -24.84 -1.45
N PRO A 167 9.63 -26.07 -1.96
CA PRO A 167 10.12 -26.51 -3.27
C PRO A 167 9.19 -26.23 -4.44
N LEU A 168 7.90 -25.92 -4.21
CA LEU A 168 6.88 -25.76 -5.24
C LEU A 168 7.26 -24.70 -6.28
N SER A 169 7.76 -23.55 -5.83
CA SER A 169 8.21 -22.45 -6.71
C SER A 169 9.54 -22.71 -7.39
N ALA A 170 10.39 -23.57 -6.83
CA ALA A 170 11.73 -23.84 -7.33
C ALA A 170 11.77 -24.91 -8.43
N LEU A 171 10.76 -25.78 -8.51
CA LEU A 171 10.68 -26.89 -9.45
C LEU A 171 9.77 -26.55 -10.64
N PRO A 172 10.28 -26.33 -11.87
CA PRO A 172 9.48 -25.90 -13.01
C PRO A 172 8.34 -26.87 -13.39
N LEU A 173 8.45 -28.14 -13.03
CA LEU A 173 7.49 -29.21 -13.36
C LEU A 173 6.67 -29.67 -12.15
N ALA A 174 6.71 -28.93 -11.01
CA ALA A 174 6.04 -29.36 -9.78
C ALA A 174 4.51 -29.40 -9.94
N GLN A 175 3.95 -28.43 -10.65
CA GLN A 175 2.51 -28.34 -10.95
C GLN A 175 2.27 -27.37 -12.11
N GLY A 176 1.02 -27.25 -12.56
CA GLY A 176 0.59 -26.17 -13.44
C GLY A 176 0.94 -24.80 -12.84
N GLY A 177 1.46 -23.90 -13.66
CA GLY A 177 1.92 -22.58 -13.21
C GLY A 177 3.31 -22.52 -12.57
N SER A 178 3.93 -23.63 -12.23
CA SER A 178 5.33 -23.65 -11.75
C SER A 178 6.35 -23.41 -12.87
N GLY A 179 5.96 -23.46 -14.14
CA GLY A 179 6.79 -23.22 -15.31
C GLY A 179 7.03 -21.74 -15.61
N MET A 180 6.72 -21.31 -16.84
CA MET A 180 6.96 -19.95 -17.33
C MET A 180 6.18 -18.89 -16.51
N GLY A 181 4.98 -19.21 -16.03
CA GLY A 181 4.20 -18.28 -15.19
C GLY A 181 4.95 -17.84 -13.93
N MET A 182 5.59 -18.78 -13.24
CA MET A 182 6.43 -18.48 -12.06
C MET A 182 7.70 -17.70 -12.45
N THR A 183 8.32 -18.03 -13.58
CA THR A 183 9.50 -17.28 -14.05
C THR A 183 9.14 -15.83 -14.36
N LEU A 184 8.02 -15.57 -15.03
CA LEU A 184 7.55 -14.20 -15.31
C LEU A 184 7.16 -13.47 -14.02
N TRP A 185 6.57 -14.16 -13.05
CA TRP A 185 6.31 -13.60 -11.73
C TRP A 185 7.60 -13.10 -11.06
N LEU A 186 8.64 -13.93 -11.04
CA LEU A 186 9.94 -13.58 -10.45
C LEU A 186 10.61 -12.41 -11.18
N VAL A 187 10.58 -12.39 -12.51
CA VAL A 187 11.11 -11.28 -13.32
C VAL A 187 10.33 -10.00 -13.05
N SER A 188 9.01 -10.08 -13.03
CA SER A 188 8.14 -8.93 -12.69
C SER A 188 8.50 -8.37 -11.32
N MET A 189 8.62 -9.21 -10.30
CA MET A 189 8.97 -8.77 -8.95
C MET A 189 10.37 -8.19 -8.86
N ALA A 190 11.36 -8.74 -9.55
CA ALA A 190 12.71 -8.17 -9.59
C ALA A 190 12.72 -6.75 -10.17
N ILE A 191 11.98 -6.51 -11.25
CA ILE A 191 11.82 -5.19 -11.86
C ILE A 191 11.05 -4.25 -10.92
N PHE A 192 9.99 -4.73 -10.26
CA PHE A 192 9.23 -3.99 -9.27
C PHE A 192 10.12 -3.50 -8.11
N ILE A 193 10.99 -4.38 -7.60
CA ILE A 193 11.93 -4.05 -6.52
C ILE A 193 12.91 -2.97 -6.98
N ALA A 194 13.46 -3.06 -8.19
CA ALA A 194 14.33 -2.04 -8.74
C ALA A 194 13.61 -0.68 -8.84
N SER A 195 12.36 -0.66 -9.31
CA SER A 195 11.49 0.53 -9.31
C SER A 195 11.35 1.14 -7.91
N SER A 196 10.99 0.31 -6.92
CA SER A 196 10.72 0.75 -5.55
C SER A 196 11.99 1.31 -4.86
N LEU A 197 13.16 0.73 -5.13
CA LEU A 197 14.43 1.23 -4.62
C LEU A 197 14.78 2.62 -5.17
N LEU A 198 14.60 2.83 -6.49
CA LEU A 198 14.84 4.14 -7.11
C LEU A 198 13.90 5.20 -6.55
N GLY A 199 12.61 4.87 -6.41
CA GLY A 199 11.62 5.75 -5.81
C GLY A 199 11.95 6.09 -4.36
N SER A 200 12.26 5.09 -3.55
CA SER A 200 12.61 5.27 -2.12
C SER A 200 13.83 6.16 -1.94
N LEU A 201 14.90 5.94 -2.72
CA LEU A 201 16.08 6.79 -2.68
C LEU A 201 15.74 8.24 -3.04
N ASN A 202 14.95 8.45 -4.08
CA ASN A 202 14.55 9.78 -4.52
C ASN A 202 13.70 10.51 -3.45
N TYR A 203 12.78 9.81 -2.77
CA TYR A 203 11.99 10.37 -1.67
C TYR A 203 12.87 10.80 -0.49
N ILE A 204 13.80 9.95 -0.05
CA ILE A 204 14.74 10.25 1.03
C ILE A 204 15.54 11.51 0.72
N VAL A 205 16.17 11.56 -0.45
CA VAL A 205 17.02 12.70 -0.87
C VAL A 205 16.19 13.98 -0.99
N THR A 206 14.97 13.90 -1.53
CA THR A 206 14.06 15.04 -1.65
C THR A 206 13.70 15.61 -0.29
N ILE A 207 13.27 14.76 0.65
CA ILE A 207 12.84 15.19 1.98
C ILE A 207 14.01 15.77 2.79
N ILE A 208 15.20 15.19 2.69
CA ILE A 208 16.36 15.68 3.43
C ILE A 208 16.84 17.03 2.88
N ASN A 209 16.96 17.17 1.56
CA ASN A 209 17.73 18.26 0.95
C ASN A 209 16.87 19.42 0.41
N LEU A 210 15.59 19.20 0.07
CA LEU A 210 14.80 20.18 -0.67
C LEU A 210 13.71 20.88 0.14
N ARG A 211 13.70 20.77 1.45
CA ARG A 211 12.75 21.51 2.28
C ARG A 211 12.95 23.02 2.17
N THR A 212 11.83 23.74 2.02
CA THR A 212 11.86 25.21 2.00
C THR A 212 12.33 25.78 3.32
N LYS A 213 12.73 27.05 3.33
CA LYS A 213 13.14 27.79 4.53
C LYS A 213 12.05 27.74 5.60
N GLY A 214 12.44 27.41 6.83
CA GLY A 214 11.53 27.26 7.97
C GLY A 214 10.85 25.90 8.10
N MET A 215 10.90 25.03 7.09
CA MET A 215 10.38 23.66 7.16
C MET A 215 11.37 22.74 7.89
N SER A 216 11.39 22.82 9.21
CA SER A 216 12.17 21.89 10.05
C SER A 216 11.52 20.50 10.11
N MET A 217 12.25 19.50 10.58
CA MET A 217 11.69 18.14 10.77
C MET A 217 10.49 18.15 11.73
N THR A 218 10.49 19.01 12.74
CA THR A 218 9.38 19.14 13.71
C THR A 218 8.14 19.83 13.15
N ARG A 219 8.25 20.51 12.00
CA ARG A 219 7.13 21.16 11.30
C ARG A 219 6.57 20.32 10.14
N LEU A 220 7.21 19.18 9.84
CA LEU A 220 6.73 18.27 8.79
C LEU A 220 5.35 17.70 9.14
N PRO A 221 4.42 17.63 8.18
CA PRO A 221 3.22 16.83 8.31
C PRO A 221 3.54 15.36 8.59
N LEU A 222 2.66 14.65 9.33
CA LEU A 222 2.82 13.22 9.59
C LEU A 222 2.82 12.39 8.31
N THR A 223 2.15 12.87 7.27
CA THR A 223 2.17 12.27 5.92
C THR A 223 3.60 12.18 5.39
N ILE A 224 4.39 13.25 5.52
CA ILE A 224 5.79 13.26 5.08
C ILE A 224 6.67 12.36 5.95
N TRP A 225 6.45 12.34 7.27
CA TRP A 225 7.13 11.41 8.16
C TRP A 225 6.90 9.96 7.76
N THR A 226 5.65 9.59 7.44
CA THR A 226 5.35 8.21 7.05
C THR A 226 5.99 7.84 5.71
N PHE A 227 5.96 8.72 4.70
CA PHE A 227 6.66 8.46 3.43
C PHE A 227 8.18 8.36 3.60
N PHE A 228 8.76 9.22 4.42
CA PHE A 228 10.20 9.20 4.70
C PHE A 228 10.63 7.88 5.35
N ILE A 229 9.93 7.47 6.38
CA ILE A 229 10.25 6.23 7.11
C ILE A 229 9.93 4.99 6.26
N THR A 230 8.84 5.00 5.50
CA THR A 230 8.52 3.94 4.54
C THR A 230 9.63 3.77 3.50
N ALA A 231 10.17 4.86 2.98
CA ALA A 231 11.28 4.81 2.03
C ALA A 231 12.56 4.22 2.66
N ILE A 232 12.85 4.55 3.92
CA ILE A 232 14.00 3.97 4.64
C ILE A 232 13.82 2.47 4.83
N ILE A 233 12.64 2.02 5.30
CA ILE A 233 12.34 0.58 5.44
C ILE A 233 12.51 -0.12 4.08
N GLY A 234 12.01 0.48 3.01
CA GLY A 234 12.12 -0.05 1.66
C GLY A 234 13.57 -0.24 1.21
N VAL A 235 14.45 0.75 1.42
CA VAL A 235 15.88 0.64 1.08
C VAL A 235 16.57 -0.48 1.85
N ILE A 236 16.15 -0.75 3.09
CA ILE A 236 16.74 -1.81 3.92
C ILE A 236 16.25 -3.19 3.47
N SER A 237 14.96 -3.35 3.18
CA SER A 237 14.31 -4.66 3.05
C SER A 237 14.16 -5.15 1.60
N PHE A 238 13.92 -4.28 0.61
CA PHE A 238 13.78 -4.68 -0.79
C PHE A 238 15.00 -5.41 -1.38
N PRO A 239 16.25 -5.02 -1.09
CA PRO A 239 17.42 -5.75 -1.61
C PRO A 239 17.48 -7.21 -1.16
N VAL A 240 16.95 -7.52 0.03
CA VAL A 240 16.92 -8.89 0.55
C VAL A 240 15.92 -9.76 -0.22
N LEU A 241 14.74 -9.23 -0.54
CA LEU A 241 13.80 -9.95 -1.42
C LEU A 241 14.35 -10.09 -2.84
N LEU A 242 15.05 -9.07 -3.36
CA LEU A 242 15.69 -9.17 -4.67
C LEU A 242 16.69 -10.31 -4.72
N SER A 243 17.52 -10.47 -3.68
CA SER A 243 18.46 -11.59 -3.59
C SER A 243 17.73 -12.94 -3.53
N ALA A 244 16.64 -13.07 -2.76
CA ALA A 244 15.82 -14.28 -2.74
C ALA A 244 15.25 -14.62 -4.12
N ALA A 245 14.72 -13.62 -4.83
CA ALA A 245 14.18 -13.82 -6.18
C ALA A 245 15.26 -14.26 -7.19
N LEU A 246 16.45 -13.64 -7.15
CA LEU A 246 17.56 -14.00 -8.02
C LEU A 246 18.09 -15.41 -7.73
N LEU A 247 18.29 -15.77 -6.47
CA LEU A 247 18.71 -17.12 -6.07
C LEU A 247 17.67 -18.17 -6.48
N LEU A 248 16.37 -17.86 -6.36
CA LEU A 248 15.31 -18.75 -6.82
C LEU A 248 15.31 -18.90 -8.35
N ILE A 249 15.56 -17.85 -9.10
CA ILE A 249 15.76 -17.93 -10.56
C ILE A 249 16.96 -18.84 -10.89
N MET A 250 18.04 -18.77 -10.12
CA MET A 250 19.20 -19.64 -10.31
C MET A 250 18.86 -21.11 -10.06
N ASP A 251 18.13 -21.43 -8.99
CA ASP A 251 17.67 -22.79 -8.70
C ASP A 251 16.78 -23.33 -9.85
N ARG A 252 15.91 -22.49 -10.41
CA ARG A 252 14.99 -22.87 -11.50
C ARG A 252 15.68 -23.05 -12.86
N SER A 253 16.68 -22.22 -13.16
CA SER A 253 17.18 -22.06 -14.53
C SER A 253 18.61 -22.59 -14.71
N PHE A 254 19.40 -22.66 -13.64
CA PHE A 254 20.81 -23.01 -13.70
C PHE A 254 21.16 -24.27 -12.89
N GLY A 255 20.19 -24.95 -12.28
CA GLY A 255 20.37 -26.20 -11.55
C GLY A 255 21.14 -26.02 -10.24
N THR A 256 21.13 -24.83 -9.65
CA THR A 256 21.61 -24.62 -8.28
C THR A 256 20.60 -25.15 -7.27
N SER A 257 20.99 -25.22 -6.00
CA SER A 257 20.12 -25.75 -4.93
C SER A 257 20.20 -24.92 -3.66
N PHE A 258 20.10 -23.59 -3.77
CA PHE A 258 20.08 -22.69 -2.60
C PHE A 258 18.91 -22.97 -1.66
N PHE A 259 17.75 -23.32 -2.22
CA PHE A 259 16.48 -23.51 -1.50
C PHE A 259 15.94 -24.94 -1.59
N LEU A 260 16.66 -25.85 -2.23
CA LEU A 260 16.25 -27.25 -2.42
C LEU A 260 17.10 -28.17 -1.56
N SER A 261 16.44 -29.01 -0.77
CA SER A 261 16.99 -30.16 -0.06
C SER A 261 16.46 -31.46 -0.70
N ASP A 262 16.83 -32.62 -0.18
CA ASP A 262 16.25 -33.89 -0.64
C ASP A 262 14.72 -33.85 -0.58
N ILE A 263 14.08 -34.18 -1.69
CA ILE A 263 12.62 -34.14 -1.83
C ILE A 263 12.10 -35.55 -2.17
N PHE A 264 11.10 -35.98 -1.44
CA PHE A 264 10.42 -37.26 -1.69
C PHE A 264 9.14 -37.02 -2.51
N ILE A 265 9.11 -37.56 -3.73
CA ILE A 265 7.94 -37.50 -4.61
C ILE A 265 7.57 -38.91 -5.06
N GLN A 266 6.36 -39.37 -4.72
CA GLN A 266 5.83 -40.69 -5.11
C GLN A 266 6.81 -41.84 -4.83
N GLY A 267 7.45 -41.84 -3.66
CA GLY A 267 8.40 -42.86 -3.24
C GLY A 267 9.79 -42.77 -3.87
N LYS A 268 10.06 -41.74 -4.68
CA LYS A 268 11.39 -41.44 -5.25
C LYS A 268 12.02 -40.26 -4.54
N VAL A 269 13.32 -40.35 -4.30
CA VAL A 269 14.10 -39.24 -3.74
C VAL A 269 14.69 -38.43 -4.88
N LEU A 270 14.44 -37.13 -4.91
CA LEU A 270 15.21 -36.17 -5.69
C LEU A 270 16.29 -35.60 -4.79
N HIS A 271 17.54 -35.91 -5.09
CA HIS A 271 18.67 -35.47 -4.30
C HIS A 271 19.15 -34.07 -4.74
N TYR A 272 19.18 -33.15 -3.78
CA TYR A 272 19.77 -31.83 -3.92
C TYR A 272 20.82 -31.59 -2.84
N GLN A 273 21.86 -30.82 -3.14
CA GLN A 273 22.98 -30.63 -2.23
C GLN A 273 22.85 -29.33 -1.45
N GLY A 274 22.54 -29.43 -0.16
CA GLY A 274 22.83 -28.42 0.84
C GLY A 274 21.89 -27.23 0.95
N GLY A 275 20.79 -27.18 0.20
CA GLY A 275 19.83 -26.08 0.25
C GLY A 275 18.80 -26.23 1.37
N SER A 276 18.02 -25.15 1.61
CA SER A 276 16.93 -25.18 2.59
C SER A 276 15.79 -24.23 2.19
N PRO A 277 14.54 -24.73 2.13
CA PRO A 277 13.35 -23.88 1.96
C PRO A 277 13.23 -22.83 3.08
N VAL A 278 13.65 -23.14 4.31
CA VAL A 278 13.62 -22.21 5.44
C VAL A 278 14.52 -20.99 5.20
N LEU A 279 15.63 -21.14 4.48
CA LEU A 279 16.45 -19.99 4.07
C LEU A 279 15.65 -19.03 3.19
N PHE A 280 14.88 -19.55 2.22
CA PHE A 280 13.99 -18.71 1.40
C PHE A 280 12.97 -17.97 2.26
N GLU A 281 12.33 -18.65 3.20
CA GLU A 281 11.34 -18.06 4.09
C GLU A 281 11.93 -16.91 4.90
N HIS A 282 13.14 -17.05 5.46
CA HIS A 282 13.83 -15.96 6.16
C HIS A 282 14.11 -14.76 5.24
N LEU A 283 14.62 -14.98 4.03
CA LEU A 283 14.89 -13.90 3.07
C LEU A 283 13.59 -13.23 2.60
N PHE A 284 12.53 -14.02 2.37
CA PHE A 284 11.23 -13.50 1.97
C PHE A 284 10.61 -12.65 3.09
N TRP A 285 10.56 -13.17 4.32
CA TRP A 285 9.89 -12.50 5.43
C TRP A 285 10.67 -11.33 6.02
N PHE A 286 11.98 -11.27 5.78
CA PHE A 286 12.76 -10.08 6.09
C PHE A 286 12.27 -8.83 5.33
N LEU A 287 11.68 -9.00 4.15
CA LEU A 287 10.87 -7.96 3.54
C LEU A 287 9.38 -8.13 3.93
N GLY A 288 8.83 -9.33 3.89
CA GLY A 288 7.40 -9.59 3.95
C GLY A 288 6.70 -8.96 5.16
N HIS A 289 7.34 -8.92 6.33
CA HIS A 289 6.82 -8.19 7.47
C HIS A 289 7.03 -6.68 7.37
N PRO A 290 8.24 -6.14 7.09
CA PRO A 290 8.38 -4.72 6.76
C PRO A 290 7.43 -4.24 5.66
N GLU A 291 7.11 -5.08 4.68
CA GLU A 291 6.18 -4.74 3.59
C GLU A 291 4.80 -4.36 4.10
N VAL A 292 4.25 -5.05 5.10
CA VAL A 292 2.94 -4.66 5.66
C VAL A 292 2.96 -3.26 6.28
N TYR A 293 4.12 -2.84 6.81
CA TYR A 293 4.29 -1.46 7.30
C TYR A 293 4.59 -0.47 6.17
N ILE A 294 5.31 -0.88 5.12
CA ILE A 294 5.48 -0.07 3.89
C ILE A 294 4.10 0.27 3.29
N VAL A 295 3.16 -0.66 3.36
CA VAL A 295 1.77 -0.47 2.90
C VAL A 295 0.98 0.45 3.84
N ILE A 296 0.97 0.18 5.14
CA ILE A 296 0.02 0.83 6.05
C ILE A 296 0.50 2.21 6.55
N LEU A 297 1.80 2.45 6.71
CA LEU A 297 2.31 3.72 7.21
C LEU A 297 1.92 4.92 6.34
N PRO A 298 2.03 4.87 4.99
CA PRO A 298 1.53 5.94 4.12
C PRO A 298 0.05 6.25 4.34
N ALA A 299 -0.78 5.22 4.42
CA ALA A 299 -2.21 5.38 4.72
C ALA A 299 -2.45 6.04 6.09
N MET A 300 -1.68 5.65 7.10
CA MET A 300 -1.73 6.27 8.44
C MET A 300 -1.31 7.75 8.44
N GLY A 301 -0.35 8.13 7.61
CA GLY A 301 0.04 9.52 7.42
C GLY A 301 -1.09 10.34 6.80
N ILE A 302 -1.62 9.86 5.69
CA ILE A 302 -2.77 10.46 4.98
C ILE A 302 -3.94 10.68 5.93
N VAL A 303 -4.31 9.66 6.69
CA VAL A 303 -5.45 9.71 7.62
C VAL A 303 -5.19 10.69 8.77
N SER A 304 -3.96 10.79 9.27
CA SER A 304 -3.61 11.77 10.30
C SER A 304 -3.85 13.20 9.82
N GLU A 305 -3.50 13.50 8.57
CA GLU A 305 -3.74 14.80 7.93
C GLU A 305 -5.23 15.09 7.78
N VAL A 306 -5.97 14.11 7.23
CA VAL A 306 -7.41 14.24 6.99
C VAL A 306 -8.19 14.38 8.30
N ILE A 307 -7.82 13.62 9.35
CA ILE A 307 -8.46 13.71 10.68
C ILE A 307 -8.23 15.08 11.29
N ALA A 308 -7.00 15.60 11.34
CA ALA A 308 -6.72 16.91 11.91
C ALA A 308 -7.48 18.02 11.16
N THR A 309 -7.41 18.02 9.84
CA THR A 309 -8.10 18.99 8.98
C THR A 309 -9.62 18.97 9.19
N ASN A 310 -10.23 17.78 9.26
CA ASN A 310 -11.69 17.64 9.36
C ASN A 310 -12.22 17.60 10.81
N SER A 311 -11.34 17.52 11.81
CA SER A 311 -11.69 17.70 13.22
C SER A 311 -11.55 19.16 13.68
N ARG A 312 -10.93 20.01 12.86
CA ARG A 312 -10.58 21.39 13.20
C ARG A 312 -9.78 21.48 14.50
N LYS A 313 -8.90 20.51 14.71
CA LYS A 313 -8.08 20.38 15.91
C LYS A 313 -6.65 20.04 15.57
N PRO A 314 -5.68 20.51 16.38
CA PRO A 314 -4.32 19.99 16.31
C PRO A 314 -4.32 18.48 16.49
N ILE A 315 -3.44 17.78 15.77
CA ILE A 315 -3.23 16.35 15.99
C ILE A 315 -2.72 16.13 17.42
N PHE A 316 -3.40 15.26 18.17
CA PHE A 316 -3.01 14.99 19.53
C PHE A 316 -1.70 14.18 19.57
N GLY A 317 -0.76 14.64 20.42
CA GLY A 317 0.49 13.92 20.68
C GLY A 317 1.38 13.76 19.44
N TYR A 318 1.61 14.81 18.67
CA TYR A 318 2.43 14.75 17.45
C TYR A 318 3.80 14.10 17.67
N ARG A 319 4.51 14.46 18.75
CA ARG A 319 5.82 13.87 19.08
C ARG A 319 5.70 12.36 19.35
N ALA A 320 4.66 11.95 20.07
CA ALA A 320 4.37 10.54 20.33
C ALA A 320 4.00 9.79 19.02
N MET A 321 3.28 10.44 18.09
CA MET A 321 2.99 9.88 16.76
C MET A 321 4.27 9.67 15.95
N VAL A 322 5.19 10.64 15.93
CA VAL A 322 6.50 10.50 15.25
C VAL A 322 7.33 9.39 15.90
N ALA A 323 7.41 9.39 17.24
CA ALA A 323 8.13 8.32 17.97
C ALA A 323 7.53 6.94 17.69
N ALA A 324 6.21 6.83 17.61
CA ALA A 324 5.52 5.58 17.24
C ALA A 324 5.86 5.13 15.81
N ILE A 325 5.91 6.04 14.84
CA ILE A 325 6.34 5.72 13.46
C ILE A 325 7.76 5.16 13.45
N LEU A 326 8.70 5.81 14.16
CA LEU A 326 10.09 5.37 14.26
C LEU A 326 10.21 4.01 14.97
N ALA A 327 9.46 3.80 16.06
CA ALA A 327 9.44 2.53 16.78
C ALA A 327 8.88 1.38 15.93
N ILE A 328 7.79 1.61 15.19
CA ILE A 328 7.24 0.64 14.25
C ILE A 328 8.30 0.28 13.19
N ALA A 329 8.97 1.27 12.60
CA ALA A 329 9.99 1.04 11.60
C ALA A 329 11.13 0.15 12.13
N PHE A 330 11.66 0.48 13.30
CA PHE A 330 12.72 -0.32 13.92
C PHE A 330 12.26 -1.75 14.24
N LEU A 331 11.12 -1.88 14.92
CA LEU A 331 10.57 -3.19 15.29
C LEU A 331 10.23 -4.03 14.06
N SER A 332 9.73 -3.43 12.98
CA SER A 332 9.38 -4.15 11.76
C SER A 332 10.54 -4.96 11.18
N THR A 333 11.78 -4.53 11.38
CA THR A 333 12.98 -5.21 10.86
C THR A 333 13.49 -6.36 11.74
N ILE A 334 12.90 -6.59 12.90
CA ILE A 334 13.35 -7.63 13.86
C ILE A 334 12.25 -8.61 14.29
N VAL A 335 11.07 -8.59 13.65
CA VAL A 335 9.91 -9.42 14.07
C VAL A 335 9.46 -10.44 13.03
N TRP A 336 10.10 -10.49 11.84
CA TRP A 336 9.62 -11.26 10.69
C TRP A 336 9.39 -12.76 10.96
N GLY A 337 10.08 -13.34 11.95
CA GLY A 337 10.01 -14.77 12.23
C GLY A 337 8.68 -15.25 12.77
N HIS A 338 7.76 -14.35 13.17
CA HIS A 338 6.42 -14.77 13.57
C HIS A 338 5.60 -15.35 12.41
N HIS A 339 5.96 -15.07 11.16
CA HIS A 339 5.37 -15.74 9.99
C HIS A 339 5.86 -17.17 9.79
N MET A 340 6.79 -17.65 10.63
CA MET A 340 7.50 -18.91 10.47
C MET A 340 7.40 -19.82 11.70
N PHE A 341 6.45 -19.57 12.61
CA PHE A 341 6.34 -20.33 13.85
C PHE A 341 6.16 -21.84 13.64
N ILE A 342 5.50 -22.23 12.54
CA ILE A 342 5.27 -23.65 12.20
C ILE A 342 6.19 -24.18 11.08
N SER A 343 7.17 -23.38 10.61
CA SER A 343 8.13 -23.80 9.55
C SER A 343 9.30 -24.65 10.06
N GLY A 344 9.22 -25.20 11.26
CA GLY A 344 10.30 -25.95 11.89
C GLY A 344 11.34 -25.06 12.60
N MET A 345 10.98 -23.85 12.98
CA MET A 345 11.81 -22.93 13.74
C MET A 345 12.12 -23.49 15.14
N ASN A 346 13.33 -23.21 15.63
CA ASN A 346 13.69 -23.51 16.99
C ASN A 346 12.73 -22.81 17.98
N PRO A 347 12.11 -23.52 18.96
CA PRO A 347 11.16 -22.97 19.90
C PRO A 347 11.68 -21.76 20.70
N PHE A 348 12.96 -21.72 21.02
CA PHE A 348 13.59 -20.57 21.69
C PHE A 348 13.52 -19.31 20.82
N LEU A 349 13.86 -19.44 19.53
CA LEU A 349 13.71 -18.32 18.57
C LEU A 349 12.25 -17.92 18.41
N GLY A 350 11.32 -18.89 18.41
CA GLY A 350 9.88 -18.60 18.40
C GLY A 350 9.47 -17.73 19.59
N SER A 351 9.97 -18.01 20.80
CA SER A 351 9.71 -17.17 21.98
C SER A 351 10.30 -15.77 21.85
N VAL A 352 11.51 -15.63 21.27
CA VAL A 352 12.12 -14.31 21.01
C VAL A 352 11.28 -13.51 20.03
N PHE A 353 10.83 -14.13 18.92
CA PHE A 353 9.97 -13.47 17.95
C PHE A 353 8.58 -13.13 18.50
N THR A 354 8.02 -13.96 19.39
CA THR A 354 6.80 -13.63 20.13
C THR A 354 6.99 -12.33 20.92
N PHE A 355 8.04 -12.25 21.73
CA PHE A 355 8.31 -11.07 22.55
C PHE A 355 8.48 -9.81 21.71
N THR A 356 9.34 -9.84 20.67
CA THR A 356 9.58 -8.68 19.81
C THR A 356 8.34 -8.26 19.04
N THR A 357 7.52 -9.22 18.60
CA THR A 357 6.26 -8.97 17.88
C THR A 357 5.23 -8.29 18.78
N LEU A 358 5.05 -8.76 20.01
CA LEU A 358 4.10 -8.16 20.94
C LEU A 358 4.47 -6.71 21.31
N LEU A 359 5.75 -6.36 21.31
CA LEU A 359 6.19 -4.96 21.52
C LEU A 359 5.64 -3.98 20.47
N ILE A 360 5.36 -4.43 19.24
CA ILE A 360 4.87 -3.54 18.18
C ILE A 360 3.42 -3.09 18.41
N ALA A 361 2.69 -3.79 19.28
CA ALA A 361 1.35 -3.38 19.69
C ALA A 361 1.36 -2.03 20.43
N ILE A 362 2.43 -1.72 21.16
CA ILE A 362 2.54 -0.46 21.95
C ILE A 362 2.53 0.78 21.03
N PRO A 363 3.45 0.96 20.06
CA PRO A 363 3.41 2.11 19.19
C PRO A 363 2.16 2.13 18.29
N SER A 364 1.61 0.98 17.91
CA SER A 364 0.37 0.88 17.17
C SER A 364 -0.83 1.39 17.96
N ALA A 365 -0.92 1.04 19.24
CA ALA A 365 -1.96 1.53 20.15
C ALA A 365 -1.83 3.05 20.40
N ILE A 366 -0.61 3.58 20.56
CA ILE A 366 -0.37 5.03 20.69
C ILE A 366 -1.00 5.77 19.49
N LYS A 367 -0.78 5.30 18.26
CA LYS A 367 -1.37 5.93 17.08
C LYS A 367 -2.90 5.89 17.10
N ALA A 368 -3.48 4.74 17.41
CA ALA A 368 -4.94 4.58 17.49
C ALA A 368 -5.57 5.50 18.53
N PHE A 369 -5.02 5.56 19.75
CA PHE A 369 -5.50 6.45 20.81
C PHE A 369 -5.34 7.92 20.45
N ASN A 370 -4.24 8.31 19.80
CA ASN A 370 -4.02 9.69 19.41
C ASN A 370 -5.01 10.15 18.31
N TRP A 371 -5.39 9.28 17.37
CA TRP A 371 -6.46 9.61 16.42
C TRP A 371 -7.81 9.76 17.10
N ILE A 372 -8.20 8.85 18.01
CA ILE A 372 -9.44 8.95 18.78
C ILE A 372 -9.46 10.24 19.63
N THR A 373 -8.34 10.57 20.28
CA THR A 373 -8.22 11.79 21.07
C THR A 373 -8.27 13.05 20.20
N THR A 374 -7.77 12.99 18.97
CA THR A 374 -7.90 14.10 18.01
C THR A 374 -9.36 14.30 17.60
N LEU A 375 -10.11 13.22 17.41
CA LEU A 375 -11.56 13.27 17.12
C LEU A 375 -12.37 13.80 18.31
N TRP A 376 -11.95 13.49 19.54
CA TRP A 376 -12.66 13.84 20.76
C TRP A 376 -12.81 15.35 20.93
N LYS A 377 -14.05 15.82 21.06
CA LYS A 377 -14.39 17.27 21.16
C LYS A 377 -13.94 18.11 19.96
N GLY A 378 -13.71 17.51 18.80
CA GLY A 378 -13.45 18.22 17.55
C GLY A 378 -14.75 18.71 16.88
N ASN A 379 -14.63 19.74 16.05
CA ASN A 379 -15.70 20.19 15.14
C ASN A 379 -15.67 19.33 13.86
N LEU A 380 -16.26 18.11 13.96
CA LEU A 380 -16.11 17.06 12.94
C LEU A 380 -16.83 17.39 11.63
N GLN A 381 -16.09 17.45 10.54
CA GLN A 381 -16.58 17.59 9.18
C GLN A 381 -16.68 16.21 8.53
N LEU A 382 -17.83 15.52 8.68
CA LEU A 382 -18.02 14.13 8.23
C LEU A 382 -18.23 14.03 6.72
N ASN A 383 -17.28 14.52 5.93
CA ASN A 383 -17.23 14.29 4.48
C ASN A 383 -16.67 12.89 4.15
N PRO A 384 -16.75 12.42 2.89
CA PRO A 384 -16.27 11.08 2.52
C PRO A 384 -14.81 10.81 2.90
N ALA A 385 -13.90 11.78 2.77
CA ALA A 385 -12.51 11.62 3.17
C ALA A 385 -12.39 11.32 4.68
N MET A 386 -13.15 12.05 5.50
CA MET A 386 -13.19 11.84 6.95
C MET A 386 -13.79 10.49 7.33
N LEU A 387 -14.87 10.09 6.67
CA LEU A 387 -15.50 8.79 6.93
C LEU A 387 -14.55 7.63 6.63
N PHE A 388 -13.84 7.66 5.49
CA PHE A 388 -12.82 6.66 5.19
C PHE A 388 -11.67 6.70 6.19
N SER A 389 -11.29 7.87 6.71
CA SER A 389 -10.28 8.00 7.76
C SER A 389 -10.72 7.35 9.07
N ILE A 390 -11.97 7.56 9.48
CA ILE A 390 -12.56 6.89 10.65
C ILE A 390 -12.67 5.38 10.39
N GLY A 391 -13.02 4.99 9.18
CA GLY A 391 -13.06 3.60 8.73
C GLY A 391 -11.71 2.91 8.90
N LEU A 392 -10.60 3.56 8.48
CA LEU A 392 -9.25 3.04 8.71
C LEU A 392 -8.99 2.83 10.20
N VAL A 393 -9.27 3.82 11.05
CA VAL A 393 -9.05 3.70 12.49
C VAL A 393 -9.82 2.51 13.06
N SER A 394 -11.09 2.32 12.64
CA SER A 394 -11.94 1.20 13.07
C SER A 394 -11.37 -0.15 12.65
N THR A 395 -11.06 -0.33 11.36
CA THR A 395 -10.55 -1.61 10.83
C THR A 395 -9.14 -1.93 11.34
N PHE A 396 -8.29 -0.90 11.50
CA PHE A 396 -6.95 -1.05 12.07
C PHE A 396 -6.99 -1.52 13.53
N ILE A 397 -7.90 -0.99 14.35
CA ILE A 397 -8.07 -1.45 15.74
C ILE A 397 -8.60 -2.88 15.76
N THR A 398 -9.65 -3.18 15.00
CA THR A 398 -10.25 -4.52 14.97
C THR A 398 -9.25 -5.58 14.52
N GLY A 399 -8.54 -5.33 13.42
CA GLY A 399 -7.51 -6.24 12.92
C GLY A 399 -6.27 -6.29 13.83
N GLY A 400 -5.89 -5.15 14.43
CA GLY A 400 -4.73 -5.06 15.32
C GLY A 400 -4.89 -5.91 16.59
N LEU A 401 -6.10 -5.99 17.16
CA LEU A 401 -6.38 -6.84 18.33
C LEU A 401 -6.16 -8.32 18.03
N THR A 402 -6.52 -8.78 16.84
CA THR A 402 -6.29 -10.17 16.42
C THR A 402 -4.82 -10.46 16.13
N GLY A 403 -4.01 -9.43 15.89
CA GLY A 403 -2.57 -9.53 15.74
C GLY A 403 -1.85 -9.98 17.01
N ILE A 404 -2.41 -9.72 18.18
CA ILE A 404 -1.87 -10.21 19.46
C ILE A 404 -1.94 -11.74 19.51
N ILE A 405 -3.00 -12.34 18.98
CA ILE A 405 -3.17 -13.79 18.92
C ILE A 405 -2.14 -14.40 17.96
N LEU A 406 -1.98 -13.85 16.76
CA LEU A 406 -1.03 -14.34 15.76
C LEU A 406 0.43 -14.02 16.10
N GLY A 407 0.67 -13.02 16.95
CA GLY A 407 2.01 -12.67 17.42
C GLY A 407 2.54 -13.57 18.53
N ASP A 408 1.68 -14.35 19.17
CA ASP A 408 2.03 -15.33 20.21
C ASP A 408 2.15 -16.71 19.59
N SER A 409 3.35 -17.32 19.62
CA SER A 409 3.61 -18.62 19.02
C SER A 409 2.73 -19.74 19.58
N ALA A 410 2.36 -19.69 20.87
CA ALA A 410 1.50 -20.70 21.50
C ALA A 410 0.04 -20.62 21.01
N LEU A 411 -0.43 -19.43 20.69
CA LEU A 411 -1.78 -19.21 20.14
C LEU A 411 -1.81 -19.40 18.63
N ASP A 412 -0.77 -18.90 17.91
CA ASP A 412 -0.68 -18.96 16.45
C ASP A 412 -0.71 -20.39 15.90
N ILE A 413 -0.10 -21.36 16.59
CA ILE A 413 -0.11 -22.78 16.18
C ILE A 413 -1.53 -23.29 15.86
N ASN A 414 -2.55 -22.80 16.55
CA ASN A 414 -3.94 -23.24 16.35
C ASN A 414 -4.66 -22.54 15.19
N VAL A 415 -4.20 -21.39 14.78
CA VAL A 415 -4.88 -20.53 13.77
C VAL A 415 -3.99 -20.21 12.57
N HIS A 416 -2.73 -20.64 12.58
CA HIS A 416 -1.80 -20.47 11.47
C HIS A 416 -2.34 -21.14 10.21
N ASP A 417 -2.18 -20.46 9.07
CA ASP A 417 -2.69 -20.89 7.76
C ASP A 417 -4.19 -21.19 7.69
N THR A 418 -4.98 -20.65 8.62
CA THR A 418 -6.45 -20.66 8.57
C THR A 418 -7.01 -19.32 8.04
N TYR A 419 -8.35 -19.25 7.90
CA TYR A 419 -9.04 -17.98 7.57
C TYR A 419 -8.92 -16.92 8.66
N PHE A 420 -8.48 -17.27 9.88
CA PHE A 420 -8.17 -16.26 10.91
C PHE A 420 -7.04 -15.33 10.48
N VAL A 421 -5.99 -15.87 9.86
CA VAL A 421 -4.88 -15.08 9.31
C VAL A 421 -5.38 -14.17 8.20
N VAL A 422 -6.26 -14.68 7.32
CA VAL A 422 -6.85 -13.89 6.21
C VAL A 422 -7.67 -12.73 6.75
N ALA A 423 -8.51 -12.97 7.76
CA ALA A 423 -9.30 -11.94 8.41
C ALA A 423 -8.42 -10.85 9.03
N HIS A 424 -7.40 -11.26 9.78
CA HIS A 424 -6.46 -10.36 10.44
C HIS A 424 -5.80 -9.40 9.46
N PHE A 425 -5.06 -9.91 8.48
CA PHE A 425 -4.27 -9.01 7.62
C PHE A 425 -5.14 -8.17 6.68
N HIS A 426 -6.33 -8.65 6.30
CA HIS A 426 -7.23 -7.82 5.52
C HIS A 426 -7.78 -6.64 6.33
N LEU A 427 -8.17 -6.83 7.60
CA LEU A 427 -8.64 -5.73 8.42
C LEU A 427 -7.52 -4.76 8.81
N VAL A 428 -6.38 -5.28 9.30
CA VAL A 428 -5.30 -4.42 9.82
C VAL A 428 -4.52 -3.71 8.70
N MET A 429 -4.38 -4.31 7.53
CA MET A 429 -3.54 -3.78 6.46
C MET A 429 -4.33 -3.59 5.16
N GLY A 430 -4.95 -4.62 4.59
CA GLY A 430 -5.56 -4.56 3.27
C GLY A 430 -6.66 -3.51 3.16
N ILE A 431 -7.71 -3.62 3.96
CA ILE A 431 -8.86 -2.69 3.98
C ILE A 431 -8.46 -1.35 4.61
N SER A 432 -7.66 -1.37 5.68
CA SER A 432 -7.19 -0.13 6.31
C SER A 432 -6.38 0.72 5.33
N ALA A 433 -5.43 0.14 4.59
CA ALA A 433 -4.65 0.88 3.59
C ALA A 433 -5.53 1.35 2.42
N LEU A 434 -6.48 0.52 1.97
CA LEU A 434 -7.45 0.90 0.95
C LEU A 434 -8.31 2.10 1.40
N TYR A 435 -8.75 2.12 2.66
CA TYR A 435 -9.48 3.26 3.23
C TYR A 435 -8.61 4.51 3.29
N GLY A 436 -7.34 4.38 3.67
CA GLY A 436 -6.38 5.49 3.60
C GLY A 436 -6.19 6.01 2.19
N MET A 437 -6.12 5.12 1.19
CA MET A 437 -6.06 5.49 -0.23
C MET A 437 -7.32 6.26 -0.67
N PHE A 438 -8.52 5.78 -0.33
CA PHE A 438 -9.77 6.50 -0.63
C PHE A 438 -9.84 7.84 0.11
N ALA A 439 -9.50 7.89 1.40
CA ALA A 439 -9.43 9.13 2.15
C ALA A 439 -8.52 10.16 1.44
N GLY A 440 -7.34 9.75 1.01
CA GLY A 440 -6.41 10.56 0.26
C GLY A 440 -6.95 11.01 -1.10
N ILE A 441 -7.56 10.10 -1.87
CA ILE A 441 -8.17 10.45 -3.16
C ILE A 441 -9.27 11.49 -2.96
N TYR A 442 -10.22 11.27 -2.05
CA TYR A 442 -11.30 12.24 -1.79
C TYR A 442 -10.76 13.59 -1.32
N HIS A 443 -9.66 13.60 -0.54
CA HIS A 443 -9.09 14.83 0.01
C HIS A 443 -8.28 15.59 -1.04
N TRP A 444 -7.34 14.95 -1.76
CA TRP A 444 -6.46 15.61 -2.72
C TRP A 444 -6.92 15.56 -4.18
N TYR A 445 -8.09 14.97 -4.48
CA TYR A 445 -8.66 15.01 -5.82
C TYR A 445 -8.75 16.42 -6.41
N PRO A 446 -9.17 17.46 -5.64
CA PRO A 446 -9.17 18.84 -6.11
C PRO A 446 -7.81 19.31 -6.61
N LYS A 447 -6.73 18.86 -5.94
CA LYS A 447 -5.36 19.21 -6.30
C LYS A 447 -4.88 18.52 -7.57
N MET A 448 -5.30 17.26 -7.76
CA MET A 448 -4.94 16.46 -8.95
C MET A 448 -5.72 16.87 -10.20
N PHE A 449 -7.02 17.11 -10.07
CA PHE A 449 -7.94 17.24 -11.20
C PHE A 449 -8.69 18.58 -11.27
N LYS A 450 -8.45 19.53 -10.36
CA LYS A 450 -9.07 20.87 -10.31
C LYS A 450 -10.60 20.84 -10.12
N ARG A 451 -11.14 19.72 -9.69
CA ARG A 451 -12.57 19.48 -9.50
C ARG A 451 -12.82 18.69 -8.23
N MET A 452 -14.04 18.74 -7.75
CA MET A 452 -14.51 18.01 -6.58
C MET A 452 -15.19 16.72 -7.01
N LEU A 453 -14.98 15.63 -6.25
CA LEU A 453 -15.78 14.41 -6.35
C LEU A 453 -17.21 14.67 -5.83
N ASN A 454 -18.18 13.92 -6.34
CA ASN A 454 -19.56 13.99 -5.86
C ASN A 454 -19.63 13.37 -4.45
N LYS A 455 -20.08 14.19 -3.48
CA LYS A 455 -20.17 13.80 -2.06
C LYS A 455 -21.17 12.69 -1.82
N ASN A 456 -22.34 12.73 -2.48
CA ASN A 456 -23.41 11.75 -2.27
C ASN A 456 -22.97 10.35 -2.72
N LEU A 457 -22.35 10.27 -3.90
CA LEU A 457 -21.73 9.01 -4.36
C LEU A 457 -20.62 8.55 -3.43
N GLY A 458 -19.87 9.49 -2.84
CA GLY A 458 -18.85 9.20 -1.84
C GLY A 458 -19.41 8.60 -0.55
N TYR A 459 -20.55 9.09 -0.07
CA TYR A 459 -21.24 8.53 1.10
C TYR A 459 -21.77 7.12 0.82
N ILE A 460 -22.42 6.91 -0.33
CA ILE A 460 -22.92 5.59 -0.73
C ILE A 460 -21.75 4.59 -0.84
N HIS A 461 -20.67 5.00 -1.51
CA HIS A 461 -19.46 4.19 -1.63
C HIS A 461 -18.90 3.80 -0.26
N PHE A 462 -18.74 4.76 0.66
CA PHE A 462 -18.22 4.49 2.00
C PHE A 462 -19.07 3.49 2.76
N TRP A 463 -20.40 3.75 2.90
CA TRP A 463 -21.23 2.93 3.75
C TRP A 463 -21.37 1.50 3.25
N ILE A 464 -21.55 1.31 1.94
CA ILE A 464 -21.63 -0.04 1.38
C ILE A 464 -20.27 -0.75 1.59
N THR A 465 -19.15 -0.09 1.27
CA THR A 465 -17.81 -0.67 1.43
C THR A 465 -17.53 -1.01 2.91
N ALA A 466 -17.88 -0.15 3.85
CA ALA A 466 -17.64 -0.38 5.28
C ALA A 466 -18.45 -1.57 5.83
N ILE A 467 -19.73 -1.64 5.50
CA ILE A 467 -20.59 -2.76 5.92
C ILE A 467 -20.07 -4.07 5.31
N CYS A 468 -19.75 -4.05 4.01
CA CYS A 468 -19.26 -5.25 3.32
C CYS A 468 -17.88 -5.68 3.82
N ALA A 469 -16.97 -4.77 4.12
CA ALA A 469 -15.66 -5.12 4.67
C ALA A 469 -15.78 -5.90 5.98
N TYR A 470 -16.63 -5.45 6.90
CA TYR A 470 -16.91 -6.19 8.12
C TYR A 470 -17.70 -7.48 7.87
N GLY A 471 -18.68 -7.47 6.94
CA GLY A 471 -19.45 -8.65 6.55
C GLY A 471 -18.59 -9.76 5.92
N VAL A 472 -17.47 -9.39 5.27
CA VAL A 472 -16.50 -10.34 4.70
C VAL A 472 -15.50 -10.81 5.76
N PHE A 473 -14.78 -9.89 6.38
CA PHE A 473 -13.57 -10.26 7.12
C PHE A 473 -13.83 -10.56 8.61
N PHE A 474 -14.87 -10.04 9.22
CA PHE A 474 -15.15 -10.34 10.61
C PHE A 474 -15.59 -11.81 10.83
N PRO A 475 -16.52 -12.39 10.03
CA PRO A 475 -16.87 -13.80 10.13
C PRO A 475 -15.72 -14.76 9.82
N MET A 476 -14.74 -14.34 8.99
CA MET A 476 -13.57 -15.17 8.68
C MET A 476 -12.73 -15.51 9.92
N HIS A 477 -12.77 -14.70 10.99
CA HIS A 477 -12.11 -15.07 12.25
C HIS A 477 -12.74 -16.33 12.86
N PHE A 478 -14.05 -16.41 12.85
CA PHE A 478 -14.75 -17.55 13.45
C PHE A 478 -14.55 -18.85 12.65
N ILE A 479 -14.66 -18.80 11.32
CA ILE A 479 -14.38 -19.97 10.50
C ILE A 479 -12.91 -20.38 10.57
N GLY A 480 -11.99 -19.42 10.75
CA GLY A 480 -10.57 -19.70 10.97
C GLY A 480 -10.31 -20.33 12.34
N MET A 481 -10.98 -19.86 13.41
CA MET A 481 -10.94 -20.49 14.74
C MET A 481 -11.52 -21.91 14.75
N ALA A 482 -12.46 -22.20 13.85
CA ALA A 482 -12.97 -23.55 13.63
C ALA A 482 -11.98 -24.45 12.86
N GLY A 483 -10.82 -23.92 12.44
CA GLY A 483 -9.76 -24.64 11.76
C GLY A 483 -9.85 -24.66 10.24
N LEU A 484 -10.76 -23.86 9.62
CA LEU A 484 -10.88 -23.83 8.17
C LEU A 484 -9.60 -23.31 7.51
N PRO A 485 -8.88 -24.13 6.72
CA PRO A 485 -7.61 -23.73 6.12
C PRO A 485 -7.81 -22.72 5.00
N ARG A 486 -6.85 -21.81 4.81
CA ARG A 486 -6.80 -20.90 3.66
C ARG A 486 -6.20 -21.58 2.44
N ARG A 487 -6.44 -21.04 1.23
CA ARG A 487 -5.87 -21.46 -0.06
C ARG A 487 -6.41 -22.78 -0.64
N TYR A 488 -7.42 -23.38 -0.05
CA TYR A 488 -8.08 -24.56 -0.59
C TYR A 488 -9.24 -24.15 -1.51
N TYR A 489 -9.34 -24.78 -2.68
CA TYR A 489 -10.34 -24.46 -3.70
C TYR A 489 -11.73 -25.01 -3.38
N THR A 490 -11.80 -26.00 -2.48
CA THR A 490 -13.03 -26.60 -1.95
C THR A 490 -12.82 -27.11 -0.54
N ASN A 491 -13.87 -27.10 0.26
CA ASN A 491 -13.93 -27.72 1.58
C ASN A 491 -14.83 -28.97 1.60
N SER A 492 -15.47 -29.34 0.48
CA SER A 492 -16.42 -30.45 0.38
C SER A 492 -15.82 -31.80 0.75
N ASN A 493 -14.49 -31.95 0.65
CA ASN A 493 -13.79 -33.17 1.02
C ASN A 493 -13.58 -33.34 2.54
N PHE A 494 -14.03 -32.38 3.35
CA PHE A 494 -13.82 -32.35 4.78
C PHE A 494 -15.16 -32.17 5.52
N PRO A 495 -15.88 -33.24 5.89
CA PRO A 495 -17.19 -33.16 6.55
C PRO A 495 -17.19 -32.30 7.82
N LEU A 496 -16.03 -32.14 8.47
CA LEU A 496 -15.85 -31.25 9.63
C LEU A 496 -16.26 -29.81 9.35
N PHE A 497 -16.20 -29.37 8.10
CA PHE A 497 -16.46 -27.98 7.69
C PHE A 497 -17.80 -27.78 7.00
N ASP A 498 -18.66 -28.81 6.88
CA ASP A 498 -19.95 -28.71 6.20
C ASP A 498 -20.84 -27.63 6.80
N ASP A 499 -20.86 -27.50 8.14
CA ASP A 499 -21.64 -26.48 8.85
C ASP A 499 -21.16 -25.05 8.56
N LEU A 500 -19.92 -24.87 8.09
CA LEU A 500 -19.34 -23.57 7.76
C LEU A 500 -19.67 -23.10 6.34
N GLN A 501 -20.23 -23.96 5.50
CA GLN A 501 -20.51 -23.62 4.09
C GLN A 501 -21.48 -22.46 3.96
N ASN A 502 -22.53 -22.41 4.77
CA ASN A 502 -23.49 -21.28 4.77
C ASN A 502 -22.79 -19.96 5.14
N VAL A 503 -21.82 -19.98 6.03
CA VAL A 503 -21.05 -18.79 6.40
C VAL A 503 -20.19 -18.34 5.21
N ASN A 504 -19.57 -19.27 4.47
CA ASN A 504 -18.82 -18.95 3.25
C ASN A 504 -19.71 -18.32 2.17
N VAL A 505 -20.94 -18.78 1.99
CA VAL A 505 -21.93 -18.16 1.08
C VAL A 505 -22.22 -16.71 1.51
N ILE A 506 -22.53 -16.48 2.78
CA ILE A 506 -22.81 -15.14 3.32
C ILE A 506 -21.61 -14.19 3.09
N ILE A 507 -20.40 -14.63 3.42
CA ILE A 507 -19.16 -13.89 3.19
C ILE A 507 -19.03 -13.52 1.70
N THR A 508 -19.35 -14.46 0.81
CA THR A 508 -19.24 -14.25 -0.64
C THR A 508 -20.27 -13.23 -1.15
N ILE A 509 -21.49 -13.26 -0.64
CA ILE A 509 -22.50 -12.23 -0.97
C ILE A 509 -22.02 -10.84 -0.58
N PHE A 510 -21.48 -10.66 0.63
CA PHE A 510 -20.88 -9.39 1.04
C PHE A 510 -19.69 -9.00 0.15
N ALA A 511 -18.84 -9.95 -0.25
CA ALA A 511 -17.71 -9.68 -1.13
C ALA A 511 -18.16 -9.18 -2.52
N ILE A 512 -19.19 -9.79 -3.10
CA ILE A 512 -19.77 -9.36 -4.38
C ILE A 512 -20.36 -7.95 -4.26
N ILE A 513 -21.18 -7.69 -3.24
CA ILE A 513 -21.78 -6.37 -3.01
C ILE A 513 -20.69 -5.31 -2.81
N GLY A 514 -19.66 -5.61 -2.00
CA GLY A 514 -18.54 -4.73 -1.76
C GLY A 514 -17.71 -4.47 -3.02
N GLY A 515 -17.52 -5.48 -3.88
CA GLY A 515 -16.88 -5.34 -5.18
C GLY A 515 -17.68 -4.44 -6.14
N VAL A 516 -18.99 -4.62 -6.21
CA VAL A 516 -19.90 -3.77 -7.01
C VAL A 516 -19.86 -2.32 -6.51
N ALA A 517 -19.76 -2.09 -5.20
CA ALA A 517 -19.66 -0.74 -4.64
C ALA A 517 -18.42 0.03 -5.18
N GLN A 518 -17.34 -0.67 -5.56
CA GLN A 518 -16.17 -0.02 -6.15
C GLN A 518 -16.47 0.59 -7.54
N LEU A 519 -17.46 0.07 -8.26
CA LEU A 519 -17.92 0.68 -9.52
C LEU A 519 -18.51 2.07 -9.30
N ILE A 520 -19.15 2.32 -8.14
CA ILE A 520 -19.64 3.65 -7.76
C ILE A 520 -18.48 4.62 -7.61
N PHE A 521 -17.38 4.18 -6.98
CA PHE A 521 -16.16 4.97 -6.87
C PHE A 521 -15.53 5.25 -8.24
N LEU A 522 -15.35 4.23 -9.07
CA LEU A 522 -14.78 4.39 -10.41
C LEU A 522 -15.62 5.35 -11.27
N TRP A 523 -16.95 5.20 -11.23
CA TRP A 523 -17.85 6.13 -11.90
C TRP A 523 -17.67 7.56 -11.38
N ASN A 524 -17.72 7.77 -10.07
CA ASN A 524 -17.53 9.07 -9.46
C ASN A 524 -16.17 9.68 -9.85
N PHE A 525 -15.11 8.86 -9.81
CA PHE A 525 -13.75 9.29 -10.12
C PHE A 525 -13.62 9.79 -11.55
N PHE A 526 -13.98 8.97 -12.55
CA PHE A 526 -13.82 9.34 -13.96
C PHE A 526 -14.81 10.40 -14.43
N TYR A 527 -16.08 10.31 -14.01
CA TYR A 527 -17.10 11.31 -14.32
C TYR A 527 -16.69 12.70 -13.80
N SER A 528 -16.16 12.77 -12.58
CA SER A 528 -15.82 14.04 -11.97
C SER A 528 -14.59 14.72 -12.61
N ILE A 529 -13.74 14.00 -13.33
CA ILE A 529 -12.64 14.62 -14.12
C ILE A 529 -13.21 15.63 -15.13
N PHE A 530 -14.35 15.32 -15.75
CA PHE A 530 -14.94 16.13 -16.81
C PHE A 530 -16.10 17.01 -16.30
N TYR A 531 -16.95 16.47 -15.43
CA TYR A 531 -18.23 17.09 -15.04
C TYR A 531 -18.31 17.47 -13.55
N GLY A 532 -17.32 17.15 -12.71
CA GLY A 532 -17.27 17.52 -11.31
C GLY A 532 -17.29 19.05 -11.11
N LYS A 533 -17.81 19.51 -9.95
CA LYS A 533 -17.80 20.92 -9.57
C LYS A 533 -16.36 21.44 -9.55
N LYS A 534 -16.11 22.62 -10.17
CA LYS A 534 -14.80 23.28 -10.06
C LYS A 534 -14.47 23.59 -8.60
N THR A 535 -13.24 23.36 -8.21
CA THR A 535 -12.80 23.60 -6.83
C THR A 535 -12.31 25.05 -6.63
N VAL A 536 -12.28 25.46 -5.35
CA VAL A 536 -11.55 26.64 -4.88
C VAL A 536 -10.12 26.27 -4.49
N GLN A 537 -9.25 27.26 -4.23
CA GLN A 537 -7.82 27.05 -3.95
C GLN A 537 -7.59 26.11 -2.74
N ASN A 538 -8.27 26.32 -1.64
CA ASN A 538 -8.20 25.51 -0.41
C ASN A 538 -9.63 25.11 0.03
N PRO A 539 -10.21 24.03 -0.54
CA PRO A 539 -11.60 23.67 -0.28
C PRO A 539 -11.81 23.12 1.14
N TRP A 540 -10.75 22.67 1.79
CA TRP A 540 -10.81 22.06 3.11
C TRP A 540 -10.40 23.02 4.23
N ARG A 541 -9.96 24.26 3.92
CA ARG A 541 -9.37 25.18 4.89
C ARG A 541 -8.25 24.48 5.68
N SER A 542 -7.34 23.82 4.96
CA SER A 542 -6.21 23.11 5.52
C SER A 542 -5.01 24.05 5.74
N ASN A 543 -4.21 23.75 6.77
CA ASN A 543 -3.03 24.53 7.12
C ASN A 543 -1.80 24.18 6.30
N THR A 544 -1.75 22.96 5.74
CA THR A 544 -0.57 22.39 5.09
C THR A 544 -0.21 23.10 3.79
N LEU A 545 1.10 23.13 3.50
CA LEU A 545 1.70 23.98 2.49
C LEU A 545 1.20 23.70 1.07
N GLU A 546 0.82 22.47 0.73
CA GLU A 546 0.33 22.11 -0.60
C GLU A 546 -0.90 22.90 -1.04
N TRP A 547 -1.70 23.39 -0.09
CA TRP A 547 -2.89 24.18 -0.41
C TRP A 547 -2.57 25.65 -0.74
N THR A 548 -1.33 26.08 -0.53
CA THR A 548 -0.84 27.39 -0.99
C THR A 548 -0.39 27.36 -2.44
N ALA A 549 0.05 26.21 -2.94
CA ALA A 549 0.41 26.04 -4.34
C ALA A 549 -0.84 26.18 -5.24
N PRO A 550 -0.75 26.88 -6.38
CA PRO A 550 -1.89 27.07 -7.29
C PRO A 550 -2.50 25.75 -7.76
N ILE A 551 -3.84 25.73 -7.92
CA ILE A 551 -4.56 24.58 -8.46
C ILE A 551 -4.25 24.39 -9.97
N LYS A 552 -3.91 25.45 -10.69
CA LYS A 552 -3.50 25.33 -12.10
C LYS A 552 -2.17 24.55 -12.20
N HIS A 553 -2.04 23.78 -13.28
CA HIS A 553 -0.80 23.05 -13.52
C HIS A 553 0.33 24.05 -13.85
N ILE A 554 1.28 24.16 -12.93
CA ILE A 554 2.48 24.97 -13.08
C ILE A 554 3.67 24.05 -12.84
N HIS A 555 4.62 24.03 -13.74
CA HIS A 555 5.90 23.37 -13.51
C HIS A 555 6.62 24.11 -12.36
N GLY A 556 7.18 23.37 -11.39
CA GLY A 556 7.85 23.96 -10.24
C GLY A 556 6.92 24.45 -9.11
N ASN A 557 5.62 24.09 -9.12
CA ASN A 557 4.64 24.22 -8.05
C ASN A 557 4.19 25.63 -7.66
N TRP A 558 5.06 26.63 -7.61
CA TRP A 558 4.74 28.03 -7.29
C TRP A 558 5.23 28.97 -8.38
N GLU A 559 4.45 30.02 -8.65
CA GLU A 559 4.91 31.16 -9.44
C GLU A 559 5.80 32.04 -8.56
N GLY A 560 7.03 32.31 -8.97
CA GLY A 560 7.98 33.11 -8.17
C GLY A 560 8.67 32.32 -7.06
N GLU A 561 8.87 32.94 -5.92
CA GLU A 561 9.55 32.33 -4.77
C GLU A 561 8.69 31.27 -4.08
N ILE A 562 9.37 30.23 -3.57
CA ILE A 562 8.72 29.22 -2.75
C ILE A 562 8.35 29.81 -1.40
N PRO A 563 7.14 29.59 -0.87
CA PRO A 563 6.73 30.14 0.42
C PRO A 563 7.65 29.67 1.57
N HIS A 564 7.99 30.59 2.46
CA HIS A 564 8.64 30.25 3.75
C HIS A 564 7.61 29.67 4.71
N VAL A 565 8.05 28.80 5.60
CA VAL A 565 7.22 28.20 6.64
C VAL A 565 7.55 28.84 7.99
N TYR A 566 6.52 29.30 8.68
CA TYR A 566 6.67 30.01 9.95
C TYR A 566 6.03 29.28 11.12
N ARG A 567 5.11 28.31 10.84
CA ARG A 567 4.32 27.64 11.87
C ARG A 567 4.11 26.17 11.58
N TRP A 568 3.62 25.46 12.56
CA TRP A 568 3.35 24.03 12.51
C TRP A 568 2.16 23.70 11.57
N SER A 569 2.16 22.51 10.99
CA SER A 569 1.13 22.06 10.03
C SER A 569 -0.25 21.83 10.66
N TYR A 570 -0.33 21.66 11.98
CA TYR A 570 -1.57 21.35 12.69
C TYR A 570 -2.07 22.47 13.60
N ASP A 571 -1.80 23.71 13.28
CA ASP A 571 -2.15 24.91 14.05
C ASP A 571 -3.64 25.28 13.87
N TYR A 572 -4.54 24.31 14.08
CA TYR A 572 -5.99 24.49 13.96
C TYR A 572 -6.61 25.06 15.22
N SER A 573 -7.67 25.87 15.08
CA SER A 573 -8.49 26.45 16.16
C SER A 573 -7.65 27.17 17.22
N LYS A 574 -6.63 27.90 16.78
CA LYS A 574 -5.70 28.60 17.66
C LYS A 574 -6.38 29.80 18.31
N PRO A 575 -6.29 29.98 19.63
CA PRO A 575 -6.83 31.17 20.32
C PRO A 575 -6.27 32.47 19.74
N GLY A 576 -7.13 33.48 19.59
CA GLY A 576 -6.73 34.81 19.07
C GLY A 576 -6.68 34.91 17.55
N HIS A 577 -7.15 33.90 16.82
CA HIS A 577 -7.38 33.95 15.39
C HIS A 577 -8.88 33.90 15.07
N ASP A 578 -9.30 34.67 14.05
CA ASP A 578 -10.70 34.75 13.63
C ASP A 578 -11.14 33.47 12.89
N GLU A 579 -10.21 32.81 12.20
CA GLU A 579 -10.45 31.57 11.45
C GLU A 579 -9.92 30.37 12.23
N ASP A 580 -10.55 29.21 12.04
CA ASP A 580 -10.19 27.94 12.66
C ASP A 580 -8.99 27.24 12.01
N PHE A 581 -8.33 27.89 11.05
CA PHE A 581 -7.14 27.41 10.36
C PHE A 581 -6.18 28.57 10.08
N VAL A 582 -4.88 28.28 10.06
CA VAL A 582 -3.84 29.24 9.72
C VAL A 582 -2.77 28.54 8.88
N PRO A 583 -2.64 28.87 7.57
CA PRO A 583 -1.66 28.23 6.70
C PRO A 583 -0.22 28.38 7.19
N GLN A 584 0.61 27.36 6.97
CA GLN A 584 2.00 27.29 7.43
C GLN A 584 2.89 28.46 6.98
N ASN A 585 2.55 29.11 5.88
CA ASN A 585 3.27 30.25 5.32
C ASN A 585 2.87 31.60 5.91
N VAL A 586 1.94 31.64 6.86
CA VAL A 586 1.54 32.86 7.56
C VAL A 586 2.47 33.08 8.76
N PRO A 587 3.16 34.24 8.84
CA PRO A 587 4.02 34.55 9.99
C PRO A 587 3.28 34.52 11.33
N LEU A 588 4.01 34.23 12.40
CA LEU A 588 3.48 34.34 13.75
C LEU A 588 3.21 35.81 14.06
N LYS A 589 2.13 36.10 14.78
CA LYS A 589 1.84 37.45 15.31
C LYS A 589 2.82 37.78 16.45
N GLU A 590 3.00 39.06 16.75
CA GLU A 590 3.84 39.49 17.88
C GLU A 590 3.29 38.88 19.19
N GLY A 591 4.15 38.18 19.94
CA GLY A 591 3.75 37.47 21.15
C GLY A 591 3.04 36.11 20.95
N GLU A 592 2.86 35.67 19.73
CA GLU A 592 2.28 34.37 19.42
C GLU A 592 3.34 33.25 19.53
N GLU A 593 3.10 32.27 20.39
CA GLU A 593 3.95 31.08 20.48
C GLU A 593 3.51 30.00 19.50
N GLU A 594 4.47 29.29 18.90
CA GLU A 594 4.19 28.10 18.11
C GLU A 594 3.71 26.96 19.03
N LEU A 595 2.54 26.40 18.75
CA LEU A 595 2.06 25.23 19.49
C LEU A 595 2.97 24.04 19.16
N GLN A 596 3.88 23.70 20.06
CA GLN A 596 4.70 22.49 20.01
C GLN A 596 4.11 21.44 20.97
N HIS A 597 3.26 20.56 20.44
CA HIS A 597 2.68 19.44 21.21
C HIS A 597 3.41 18.12 21.01
#